data_ae7fce303c915e2cb908503b04b42a7d
#
_entry.id   ae7fce303c915e2cb908503b04b42a7d
#
_cell.length_a   1.000
_cell.length_b   1.000
_cell.length_c   1.000
_cell.angle_alpha   90.00
_cell.angle_beta   90.00
_cell.angle_gamma   90.00
#
_symmetry.space_group_name_H-M   'P 1'
#
loop_
_entity.id
_entity.type
_entity.pdbx_description
1 polymer ?
#
loop_
_entity_poly.entity_id
_entity_poly.type
_entity_poly.pdbx_seq_one_letter_code
_entity_poly.pdbx_strand_id
1 'polypeptide(L)'
;MAKRHKRRLFAGAVCTQIVYNVSEQADIKSSRQRKPRFATQAERDEFNSKISAGKFAALINANFGPTSLYSTLTLSAEFEAHTVEEIKRIRDNYWRRLTYRYPEAKIVMVYGRGKSTNRFHIHMISDGIPEDAIAKLWGLGSVVESKHLRKHNYYVNQNGEKVDHGQDYEALANYLHGHWQKEFGGHRYKASRTCTKPEPEPATEAVREYSPEHPPVAPRGYVLVEARATQYGYQYYKYVFDPKRMKN
;
A
#
# COMPACT_ATOMS: atom_id res chain seq x y z
N MET A 1 21.05 23.69 17.27
CA MET A 1 21.05 22.42 16.49
C MET A 1 19.62 22.14 16.03
N ALA A 2 19.40 21.76 14.78
CA ALA A 2 18.05 21.40 14.33
C ALA A 2 17.52 20.22 15.14
N LYS A 3 16.35 20.34 15.73
CA LYS A 3 15.68 19.24 16.44
C LYS A 3 15.30 18.15 15.45
N ARG A 4 15.53 16.92 15.83
CA ARG A 4 15.15 15.74 15.04
C ARG A 4 13.94 15.08 15.66
N HIS A 5 12.97 14.72 14.82
CA HIS A 5 11.78 13.99 15.22
C HIS A 5 11.76 12.61 14.59
N LYS A 6 11.12 11.68 15.27
CA LYS A 6 10.84 10.32 14.79
C LYS A 6 9.35 10.03 14.88
N ARG A 7 8.86 9.23 13.96
CA ARG A 7 7.47 8.79 13.92
C ARG A 7 7.36 7.39 13.35
N ARG A 8 6.49 6.57 13.93
CA ARG A 8 6.21 5.20 13.49
C ARG A 8 4.84 5.12 12.84
N LEU A 9 4.69 4.16 11.95
CA LEU A 9 3.42 3.72 11.38
C LEU A 9 3.37 2.21 11.41
N PHE A 10 2.43 1.64 12.15
CA PHE A 10 2.15 0.21 12.13
C PHE A 10 1.04 -0.09 11.12
N ALA A 11 1.30 -1.05 10.23
CA ALA A 11 0.38 -1.51 9.21
C ALA A 11 0.45 -3.04 9.13
N GLY A 12 -0.38 -3.73 9.91
CA GLY A 12 -0.34 -5.19 10.04
C GLY A 12 1.02 -5.69 10.53
N ALA A 13 1.64 -6.58 9.75
CA ALA A 13 2.96 -7.12 10.07
C ALA A 13 4.14 -6.16 9.74
N VAL A 14 3.87 -4.98 9.20
CA VAL A 14 4.89 -4.01 8.80
C VAL A 14 4.88 -2.81 9.73
N CYS A 15 6.05 -2.40 10.21
CA CYS A 15 6.26 -1.14 10.90
C CYS A 15 7.25 -0.30 10.10
N THR A 16 6.87 0.92 9.76
CA THR A 16 7.79 1.90 9.18
C THR A 16 8.11 2.98 10.19
N GLN A 17 9.37 3.39 10.27
CA GLN A 17 9.81 4.49 11.11
C GLN A 17 10.56 5.50 10.26
N ILE A 18 10.21 6.76 10.39
CA ILE A 18 10.92 7.88 9.79
C ILE A 18 11.59 8.73 10.86
N VAL A 19 12.76 9.28 10.53
CA VAL A 19 13.47 10.29 11.32
C VAL A 19 13.75 11.46 10.41
N TYR A 20 13.44 12.67 10.86
CA TYR A 20 13.53 13.88 10.03
C TYR A 20 13.87 15.12 10.87
N ASN A 21 14.45 16.11 10.23
CA ASN A 21 14.80 17.38 10.87
C ASN A 21 13.57 18.29 10.94
N VAL A 22 13.40 18.98 12.06
CA VAL A 22 12.38 20.00 12.26
C VAL A 22 13.11 21.34 12.46
N SER A 23 12.70 22.39 11.73
CA SER A 23 13.26 23.72 11.94
C SER A 23 12.69 24.33 13.21
N GLU A 24 13.52 24.97 14.03
CA GLU A 24 13.10 25.65 15.26
C GLU A 24 12.00 26.70 15.04
N GLN A 25 11.90 27.26 13.85
CA GLN A 25 10.84 28.19 13.48
C GLN A 25 9.47 27.53 13.24
N ALA A 26 9.39 26.22 13.15
CA ALA A 26 8.12 25.51 12.94
C ALA A 26 7.28 25.42 14.22
N ASP A 27 7.90 25.55 15.40
CA ASP A 27 7.19 25.50 16.68
C ASP A 27 6.42 26.78 17.01
N ILE A 28 6.70 27.90 16.30
CA ILE A 28 6.17 29.24 16.66
C ILE A 28 5.01 29.69 15.79
N LYS A 29 4.87 29.21 14.57
CA LYS A 29 3.79 29.66 13.66
C LYS A 29 3.21 28.55 12.81
N SER A 30 2.02 28.13 13.29
CA SER A 30 0.96 27.55 12.48
C SER A 30 1.26 26.25 11.67
N SER A 31 0.41 25.31 11.91
CA SER A 31 -0.03 24.16 11.09
C SER A 31 -0.12 24.35 9.55
N ARG A 32 0.32 25.44 8.98
CA ARG A 32 0.53 25.55 7.53
C ARG A 32 1.86 24.87 7.18
N GLN A 33 1.83 23.55 7.00
CA GLN A 33 2.91 22.83 6.37
C GLN A 33 3.31 23.57 5.09
N ARG A 34 4.54 24.08 5.04
CA ARG A 34 5.09 24.63 3.79
C ARG A 34 5.03 23.52 2.75
N LYS A 35 4.18 23.68 1.74
CA LYS A 35 4.10 22.73 0.64
C LYS A 35 5.48 22.61 0.02
N PRO A 36 5.96 21.37 -0.28
CA PRO A 36 7.22 21.19 -0.98
C PRO A 36 7.24 22.08 -2.23
N ARG A 37 8.34 22.77 -2.48
CA ARG A 37 8.53 23.50 -3.73
C ARG A 37 9.09 22.52 -4.75
N PHE A 38 8.39 22.37 -5.84
CA PHE A 38 8.83 21.56 -6.98
C PHE A 38 9.18 22.52 -8.13
N ALA A 39 10.25 22.21 -8.85
CA ALA A 39 10.66 22.99 -10.02
C ALA A 39 9.70 22.76 -11.19
N THR A 40 9.16 21.51 -11.30
CA THR A 40 8.29 21.12 -12.40
C THR A 40 7.02 20.42 -11.89
N GLN A 41 5.98 20.41 -12.73
CA GLN A 41 4.75 19.63 -12.46
C GLN A 41 5.03 18.14 -12.45
N ALA A 42 5.99 17.65 -13.25
CA ALA A 42 6.38 16.25 -13.29
C ALA A 42 6.97 15.80 -11.95
N GLU A 43 7.87 16.56 -11.34
CA GLU A 43 8.42 16.26 -10.01
C GLU A 43 7.32 16.23 -8.93
N ARG A 44 6.36 17.15 -9.01
CA ARG A 44 5.21 17.16 -8.11
C ARG A 44 4.35 15.91 -8.27
N ASP A 45 4.08 15.51 -9.51
CA ASP A 45 3.25 14.32 -9.83
C ASP A 45 3.97 13.05 -9.36
N GLU A 46 5.28 12.95 -9.55
CA GLU A 46 6.09 11.84 -9.05
C GLU A 46 6.08 11.76 -7.52
N PHE A 47 6.30 12.87 -6.85
CA PHE A 47 6.25 12.95 -5.38
C PHE A 47 4.88 12.54 -4.84
N ASN A 48 3.80 13.08 -5.40
CA ASN A 48 2.43 12.73 -5.00
C ASN A 48 2.14 11.25 -5.28
N SER A 49 2.66 10.69 -6.37
CA SER A 49 2.54 9.28 -6.71
C SER A 49 3.23 8.40 -5.68
N LYS A 50 4.46 8.73 -5.26
CA LYS A 50 5.20 8.00 -4.22
C LYS A 50 4.46 8.02 -2.87
N ILE A 51 3.92 9.19 -2.46
CA ILE A 51 3.12 9.28 -1.23
C ILE A 51 1.85 8.44 -1.34
N SER A 52 1.16 8.50 -2.48
CA SER A 52 -0.05 7.71 -2.72
C SER A 52 0.23 6.22 -2.68
N ALA A 53 1.33 5.76 -3.30
CA ALA A 53 1.77 4.37 -3.29
C ALA A 53 2.07 3.88 -1.85
N GLY A 54 2.80 4.67 -1.06
CA GLY A 54 3.09 4.35 0.34
C GLY A 54 1.83 4.24 1.21
N LYS A 55 0.87 5.15 1.04
CA LYS A 55 -0.42 5.08 1.75
C LYS A 55 -1.23 3.84 1.32
N PHE A 56 -1.19 3.50 0.05
CA PHE A 56 -1.87 2.32 -0.46
C PHE A 56 -1.22 1.03 0.05
N ALA A 57 0.11 0.94 0.08
CA ALA A 57 0.84 -0.18 0.67
C ALA A 57 0.51 -0.34 2.16
N ALA A 58 0.48 0.75 2.92
CA ALA A 58 0.08 0.72 4.32
C ALA A 58 -1.37 0.23 4.50
N LEU A 59 -2.30 0.67 3.63
CA LEU A 59 -3.68 0.19 3.65
C LEU A 59 -3.76 -1.33 3.41
N ILE A 60 -3.04 -1.85 2.41
CA ILE A 60 -3.02 -3.29 2.10
C ILE A 60 -2.43 -4.06 3.27
N ASN A 61 -1.26 -3.66 3.77
CA ASN A 61 -0.59 -4.33 4.89
C ASN A 61 -1.43 -4.35 6.18
N ALA A 62 -2.22 -3.30 6.44
CA ALA A 62 -3.05 -3.19 7.65
C ALA A 62 -4.30 -4.06 7.61
N ASN A 63 -4.76 -4.46 6.44
CA ASN A 63 -6.08 -5.08 6.29
C ASN A 63 -6.06 -6.50 5.75
N PHE A 64 -4.99 -6.91 5.10
CA PHE A 64 -4.93 -8.20 4.41
C PHE A 64 -3.76 -9.02 4.90
N GLY A 65 -3.95 -10.34 4.86
CA GLY A 65 -2.99 -11.32 5.32
C GLY A 65 -3.04 -12.59 4.46
N PRO A 66 -2.37 -13.67 4.89
CA PRO A 66 -2.26 -14.90 4.09
C PRO A 66 -3.60 -15.61 3.84
N THR A 67 -4.65 -15.31 4.60
CA THR A 67 -6.00 -15.83 4.38
C THR A 67 -6.78 -15.02 3.33
N SER A 68 -6.33 -13.81 3.04
CA SER A 68 -6.97 -12.94 2.05
C SER A 68 -6.67 -13.42 0.63
N LEU A 69 -7.60 -13.14 -0.29
CA LEU A 69 -7.52 -13.53 -1.70
C LEU A 69 -7.14 -12.33 -2.57
N TYR A 70 -6.21 -12.55 -3.48
CA TYR A 70 -5.96 -11.68 -4.62
C TYR A 70 -6.59 -12.29 -5.86
N SER A 71 -7.49 -11.56 -6.53
CA SER A 71 -8.21 -12.02 -7.71
C SER A 71 -8.04 -11.06 -8.89
N THR A 72 -7.91 -11.63 -10.09
CA THR A 72 -7.97 -10.89 -11.35
C THR A 72 -9.25 -11.24 -12.08
N LEU A 73 -10.10 -10.24 -12.29
CA LEU A 73 -11.41 -10.35 -12.92
C LEU A 73 -11.32 -9.81 -14.34
N THR A 74 -11.54 -10.69 -15.32
CA THR A 74 -11.58 -10.31 -16.74
C THR A 74 -13.00 -10.29 -17.26
N LEU A 75 -13.19 -9.55 -18.35
CA LEU A 75 -14.45 -9.47 -19.07
C LEU A 75 -14.42 -10.39 -20.28
N SER A 76 -15.52 -11.12 -20.53
CA SER A 76 -15.72 -11.81 -21.82
C SER A 76 -15.89 -10.79 -22.94
N ALA A 77 -15.83 -11.23 -24.20
CA ALA A 77 -16.01 -10.35 -25.34
C ALA A 77 -17.39 -9.69 -25.36
N GLU A 78 -18.42 -10.38 -24.89
CA GLU A 78 -19.79 -9.87 -24.79
C GLU A 78 -19.93 -8.69 -23.80
N PHE A 79 -19.12 -8.69 -22.72
CA PHE A 79 -19.17 -7.67 -21.66
C PHE A 79 -17.96 -6.73 -21.68
N GLU A 80 -17.21 -6.71 -22.78
CA GLU A 80 -16.00 -5.90 -22.88
C GLU A 80 -16.28 -4.42 -22.65
N ALA A 81 -15.53 -3.80 -21.73
CA ALA A 81 -15.59 -2.36 -21.53
C ALA A 81 -14.60 -1.68 -22.47
N HIS A 82 -15.04 -0.67 -23.19
CA HIS A 82 -14.23 0.13 -24.11
C HIS A 82 -13.85 1.49 -23.53
N THR A 83 -14.64 1.98 -22.55
CA THR A 83 -14.42 3.26 -21.92
C THR A 83 -14.15 3.13 -20.41
N VAL A 84 -13.56 4.18 -19.85
CA VAL A 84 -13.31 4.27 -18.40
C VAL A 84 -14.63 4.30 -17.60
N GLU A 85 -15.66 4.93 -18.15
CA GLU A 85 -16.98 5.03 -17.55
C GLU A 85 -17.64 3.65 -17.45
N GLU A 86 -17.52 2.84 -18.50
CA GLU A 86 -18.05 1.48 -18.54
C GLU A 86 -17.38 0.59 -17.49
N ILE A 87 -16.04 0.56 -17.41
CA ILE A 87 -15.36 -0.27 -16.41
C ILE A 87 -15.64 0.22 -14.99
N LYS A 88 -15.80 1.52 -14.76
CA LYS A 88 -16.22 2.06 -13.46
C LYS A 88 -17.63 1.58 -13.10
N ARG A 89 -18.58 1.61 -14.03
CA ARG A 89 -19.96 1.12 -13.81
C ARG A 89 -19.97 -0.37 -13.50
N ILE A 90 -19.21 -1.18 -14.25
CA ILE A 90 -19.09 -2.62 -14.03
C ILE A 90 -18.50 -2.89 -12.63
N ARG A 91 -17.39 -2.24 -12.28
CA ARG A 91 -16.78 -2.33 -10.95
C ARG A 91 -17.78 -1.97 -9.85
N ASP A 92 -18.52 -0.89 -10.00
CA ASP A 92 -19.44 -0.39 -8.97
C ASP A 92 -20.67 -1.28 -8.82
N ASN A 93 -21.14 -1.90 -9.90
CA ASN A 93 -22.21 -2.90 -9.86
C ASN A 93 -21.76 -4.17 -9.15
N TYR A 94 -20.56 -4.66 -9.46
CA TYR A 94 -19.99 -5.82 -8.78
C TYR A 94 -19.69 -5.52 -7.30
N TRP A 95 -19.14 -4.34 -7.01
CA TRP A 95 -18.94 -3.85 -5.66
C TRP A 95 -20.21 -3.90 -4.82
N ARG A 96 -21.34 -3.37 -5.35
CA ARG A 96 -22.61 -3.38 -4.64
C ARG A 96 -23.10 -4.79 -4.33
N ARG A 97 -22.97 -5.74 -5.26
CA ARG A 97 -23.32 -7.16 -5.05
C ARG A 97 -22.49 -7.78 -3.93
N LEU A 98 -21.17 -7.54 -3.92
CA LEU A 98 -20.28 -8.05 -2.89
C LEU A 98 -20.57 -7.45 -1.52
N THR A 99 -20.66 -6.13 -1.41
CA THR A 99 -20.88 -5.45 -0.13
C THR A 99 -22.28 -5.69 0.43
N TYR A 100 -23.28 -5.95 -0.42
CA TYR A 100 -24.60 -6.37 0.02
C TYR A 100 -24.57 -7.79 0.61
N ARG A 101 -23.88 -8.72 -0.04
CA ARG A 101 -23.81 -10.11 0.40
C ARG A 101 -22.84 -10.35 1.55
N TYR A 102 -21.77 -9.57 1.60
CA TYR A 102 -20.67 -9.66 2.57
C TYR A 102 -20.36 -8.27 3.17
N PRO A 103 -21.23 -7.73 4.02
CA PRO A 103 -21.10 -6.35 4.52
C PRO A 103 -19.86 -6.12 5.36
N GLU A 104 -19.36 -7.16 6.05
CA GLU A 104 -18.16 -7.10 6.90
C GLU A 104 -16.87 -7.38 6.15
N ALA A 105 -16.96 -7.78 4.88
CA ALA A 105 -15.77 -8.09 4.10
C ALA A 105 -14.88 -6.86 3.88
N LYS A 106 -13.58 -7.08 3.95
CA LYS A 106 -12.59 -6.09 3.51
C LYS A 106 -12.33 -6.29 2.03
N ILE A 107 -12.47 -5.22 1.27
CA ILE A 107 -12.34 -5.28 -0.20
C ILE A 107 -11.55 -4.05 -0.66
N VAL A 108 -10.58 -4.30 -1.55
CA VAL A 108 -9.92 -3.26 -2.33
C VAL A 108 -9.98 -3.65 -3.80
N MET A 109 -10.38 -2.71 -4.67
CA MET A 109 -10.43 -2.90 -6.12
C MET A 109 -9.68 -1.82 -6.86
N VAL A 110 -8.93 -2.25 -7.87
CA VAL A 110 -8.23 -1.41 -8.84
C VAL A 110 -8.62 -1.92 -10.23
N TYR A 111 -8.84 -1.04 -11.17
CA TYR A 111 -8.98 -1.42 -12.58
C TYR A 111 -7.82 -0.85 -13.40
N GLY A 112 -7.49 -1.53 -14.46
CA GLY A 112 -6.42 -1.14 -15.36
C GLY A 112 -6.64 -1.72 -16.76
N ARG A 113 -5.73 -1.40 -17.66
CA ARG A 113 -5.67 -1.99 -19.01
C ARG A 113 -4.48 -2.92 -19.12
N GLY A 114 -4.68 -4.06 -19.76
CA GLY A 114 -3.61 -5.00 -20.08
C GLY A 114 -2.62 -4.37 -21.08
N LYS A 115 -1.34 -4.49 -20.79
CA LYS A 115 -0.28 -3.89 -21.63
C LYS A 115 -0.28 -4.40 -23.07
N SER A 116 -0.53 -5.69 -23.27
CA SER A 116 -0.54 -6.33 -24.59
C SER A 116 -1.93 -6.34 -25.23
N THR A 117 -2.98 -6.53 -24.43
CA THR A 117 -4.34 -6.70 -24.94
C THR A 117 -5.12 -5.40 -24.99
N ASN A 118 -4.67 -4.36 -24.29
CA ASN A 118 -5.38 -3.09 -24.09
C ASN A 118 -6.81 -3.23 -23.52
N ARG A 119 -7.17 -4.44 -23.02
CA ARG A 119 -8.49 -4.73 -22.47
C ARG A 119 -8.55 -4.35 -20.98
N PHE A 120 -9.67 -3.81 -20.55
CA PHE A 120 -9.91 -3.54 -19.13
C PHE A 120 -10.05 -4.83 -18.34
N HIS A 121 -9.53 -4.81 -17.10
CA HIS A 121 -9.67 -5.84 -16.09
C HIS A 121 -9.69 -5.20 -14.71
N ILE A 122 -10.16 -5.96 -13.72
CA ILE A 122 -10.22 -5.52 -12.33
C ILE A 122 -9.33 -6.44 -11.49
N HIS A 123 -8.46 -5.85 -10.69
CA HIS A 123 -7.77 -6.52 -9.62
C HIS A 123 -8.51 -6.29 -8.31
N MET A 124 -8.69 -7.33 -7.53
CA MET A 124 -9.34 -7.27 -6.23
C MET A 124 -8.48 -7.97 -5.18
N ILE A 125 -8.37 -7.34 -4.01
CA ILE A 125 -7.93 -8.01 -2.78
C ILE A 125 -9.13 -8.05 -1.87
N SER A 126 -9.44 -9.22 -1.32
CA SER A 126 -10.59 -9.41 -0.44
C SER A 126 -10.26 -10.30 0.74
N ASP A 127 -10.92 -10.02 1.86
CA ASP A 127 -10.92 -10.85 3.06
C ASP A 127 -12.37 -11.03 3.53
N GLY A 128 -12.72 -12.24 4.00
CA GLY A 128 -14.10 -12.54 4.41
C GLY A 128 -15.06 -12.84 3.27
N ILE A 129 -14.58 -13.10 2.03
CA ILE A 129 -15.38 -13.56 0.90
C ILE A 129 -14.85 -14.93 0.45
N PRO A 130 -15.70 -15.98 0.37
CA PRO A 130 -15.31 -17.27 -0.19
C PRO A 130 -14.90 -17.16 -1.66
N GLU A 131 -13.93 -17.96 -2.09
CA GLU A 131 -13.39 -17.91 -3.45
C GLU A 131 -14.44 -18.21 -4.53
N ASP A 132 -15.28 -19.22 -4.30
CA ASP A 132 -16.38 -19.58 -5.19
C ASP A 132 -17.42 -18.45 -5.34
N ALA A 133 -17.66 -17.69 -4.27
CA ALA A 133 -18.56 -16.55 -4.31
C ALA A 133 -18.04 -15.40 -5.17
N ILE A 134 -16.72 -15.21 -5.23
CA ILE A 134 -16.09 -14.20 -6.09
C ILE A 134 -16.44 -14.49 -7.55
N ALA A 135 -16.22 -15.72 -8.00
CA ALA A 135 -16.52 -16.16 -9.36
C ALA A 135 -18.02 -16.12 -9.67
N LYS A 136 -18.86 -16.66 -8.77
CA LYS A 136 -20.32 -16.74 -8.92
C LYS A 136 -20.95 -15.36 -9.03
N LEU A 137 -20.49 -14.40 -8.23
CA LEU A 137 -21.03 -13.03 -8.26
C LEU A 137 -20.45 -12.19 -9.40
N TRP A 138 -19.31 -12.58 -9.98
CA TRP A 138 -18.75 -11.85 -11.11
C TRP A 138 -19.64 -11.96 -12.34
N GLY A 139 -19.80 -13.14 -12.91
CA GLY A 139 -20.77 -13.45 -13.99
C GLY A 139 -20.59 -12.71 -15.31
N LEU A 140 -19.51 -11.91 -15.49
CA LEU A 140 -19.27 -11.09 -16.68
C LEU A 140 -18.06 -11.55 -17.49
N GLY A 141 -17.50 -12.70 -17.14
CA GLY A 141 -16.32 -13.24 -17.78
C GLY A 141 -15.61 -14.25 -16.89
N SER A 142 -14.33 -14.49 -17.15
CA SER A 142 -13.53 -15.41 -16.35
C SER A 142 -13.01 -14.72 -15.09
N VAL A 143 -13.08 -15.39 -13.94
CA VAL A 143 -12.13 -15.13 -12.87
C VAL A 143 -10.87 -15.86 -13.29
N VAL A 144 -9.88 -15.11 -13.74
CA VAL A 144 -8.68 -15.72 -14.31
C VAL A 144 -7.86 -16.36 -13.23
N GLU A 145 -7.83 -15.76 -12.06
CA GLU A 145 -7.01 -16.25 -10.98
C GLU A 145 -7.44 -15.68 -9.62
N SER A 146 -7.70 -16.57 -8.67
CA SER A 146 -7.80 -16.20 -7.25
C SER A 146 -6.69 -16.94 -6.49
N LYS A 147 -5.88 -16.21 -5.75
CA LYS A 147 -4.76 -16.77 -4.98
C LYS A 147 -4.72 -16.17 -3.59
N HIS A 148 -4.41 -16.99 -2.61
CA HIS A 148 -4.09 -16.48 -1.28
C HIS A 148 -2.83 -15.62 -1.31
N LEU A 149 -2.82 -14.56 -0.49
CA LEU A 149 -1.63 -13.74 -0.31
C LEU A 149 -0.51 -14.57 0.34
N ARG A 150 0.73 -14.28 -0.05
CA ARG A 150 1.89 -15.04 0.42
C ARG A 150 2.20 -14.73 1.87
N LYS A 151 2.60 -15.74 2.64
CA LYS A 151 3.16 -15.59 4.00
C LYS A 151 4.56 -14.99 3.99
N HIS A 152 5.32 -15.25 2.92
CA HIS A 152 6.70 -14.83 2.76
C HIS A 152 6.87 -14.11 1.44
N ASN A 153 7.29 -12.86 1.51
CA ASN A 153 7.59 -12.01 0.38
C ASN A 153 9.09 -11.68 0.41
N TYR A 154 9.77 -11.95 -0.69
CA TYR A 154 11.22 -11.81 -0.76
C TYR A 154 11.58 -10.61 -1.64
N TYR A 155 12.50 -9.80 -1.14
CA TYR A 155 13.06 -8.65 -1.85
C TYR A 155 14.56 -8.83 -1.97
N VAL A 156 15.14 -8.27 -3.02
CA VAL A 156 16.60 -8.24 -3.20
C VAL A 156 17.09 -6.92 -2.62
N ASN A 157 18.02 -7.00 -1.66
CA ASN A 157 18.64 -5.82 -1.06
C ASN A 157 19.73 -5.21 -1.98
N GLN A 158 20.35 -4.11 -1.54
CA GLN A 158 21.39 -3.43 -2.32
C GLN A 158 22.65 -4.30 -2.57
N ASN A 159 22.87 -5.33 -1.74
CA ASN A 159 23.99 -6.28 -1.87
C ASN A 159 23.64 -7.47 -2.79
N GLY A 160 22.44 -7.50 -3.37
CA GLY A 160 21.98 -8.62 -4.19
C GLY A 160 21.43 -9.82 -3.38
N GLU A 161 21.30 -9.70 -2.06
CA GLU A 161 20.83 -10.78 -1.19
C GLU A 161 19.30 -10.79 -1.13
N LYS A 162 18.72 -12.00 -1.11
CA LYS A 162 17.29 -12.20 -0.97
C LYS A 162 16.88 -12.17 0.50
N VAL A 163 16.15 -11.12 0.88
CA VAL A 163 15.69 -10.89 2.25
C VAL A 163 14.20 -11.21 2.34
N ASP A 164 13.80 -11.98 3.36
CA ASP A 164 12.39 -12.28 3.64
C ASP A 164 11.75 -11.11 4.39
N HIS A 165 10.78 -10.47 3.76
CA HIS A 165 9.98 -9.41 4.34
C HIS A 165 8.65 -9.92 4.93
N GLY A 166 8.48 -11.25 5.10
CA GLY A 166 7.27 -11.84 5.67
C GLY A 166 6.00 -11.39 4.95
N GLN A 167 5.05 -10.86 5.69
CA GLN A 167 3.76 -10.38 5.18
C GLN A 167 3.80 -8.91 4.72
N ASP A 168 4.89 -8.46 4.13
CA ASP A 168 4.97 -7.15 3.48
C ASP A 168 4.46 -7.24 2.04
N TYR A 169 3.31 -6.64 1.79
CA TYR A 169 2.65 -6.60 0.47
C TYR A 169 2.93 -5.32 -0.33
N GLU A 170 3.99 -4.60 -0.02
CA GLU A 170 4.32 -3.34 -0.72
C GLU A 170 4.54 -3.58 -2.22
N ALA A 171 5.19 -4.68 -2.63
CA ALA A 171 5.39 -4.98 -4.05
C ALA A 171 4.05 -5.20 -4.78
N LEU A 172 3.10 -5.92 -4.16
CA LEU A 172 1.76 -6.09 -4.71
C LEU A 172 1.01 -4.75 -4.76
N ALA A 173 1.10 -3.95 -3.70
CA ALA A 173 0.48 -2.64 -3.67
C ALA A 173 1.04 -1.71 -4.75
N ASN A 174 2.36 -1.69 -4.96
CA ASN A 174 3.00 -0.90 -6.01
C ASN A 174 2.59 -1.40 -7.42
N TYR A 175 2.51 -2.71 -7.62
CA TYR A 175 2.00 -3.29 -8.85
C TYR A 175 0.57 -2.82 -9.14
N LEU A 176 -0.33 -2.90 -8.18
CA LEU A 176 -1.72 -2.47 -8.31
C LEU A 176 -1.84 -0.95 -8.49
N HIS A 177 -1.03 -0.18 -7.75
CA HIS A 177 -1.00 1.26 -7.88
C HIS A 177 -0.55 1.72 -9.27
N GLY A 178 0.34 0.97 -9.91
CA GLY A 178 0.82 1.21 -11.27
C GLY A 178 -0.20 0.95 -12.38
N HIS A 179 -1.30 0.23 -12.09
CA HIS A 179 -2.39 0.03 -13.06
C HIS A 179 -3.21 1.29 -13.32
N TRP A 180 -3.20 2.25 -12.40
CA TRP A 180 -3.91 3.50 -12.62
C TRP A 180 -3.17 4.38 -13.61
N GLN A 181 -3.90 4.91 -14.58
CA GLN A 181 -3.42 5.87 -15.57
C GLN A 181 -4.06 7.23 -15.32
N LYS A 182 -3.32 8.33 -15.60
CA LYS A 182 -3.78 9.69 -15.31
C LYS A 182 -5.10 10.03 -16.03
N GLU A 183 -5.29 9.54 -17.22
CA GLU A 183 -6.49 9.67 -18.05
C GLU A 183 -7.74 9.01 -17.46
N PHE A 184 -7.57 8.05 -16.52
CA PHE A 184 -8.71 7.44 -15.85
C PHE A 184 -9.42 8.40 -14.90
N GLY A 185 -8.74 9.45 -14.43
CA GLY A 185 -9.27 10.40 -13.47
C GLY A 185 -9.68 9.75 -12.14
N GLY A 186 -10.15 10.57 -11.20
CA GLY A 186 -10.70 10.09 -9.92
C GLY A 186 -9.69 9.36 -9.03
N HIS A 187 -10.21 8.44 -8.21
CA HIS A 187 -9.40 7.68 -7.24
C HIS A 187 -8.73 6.47 -7.88
N ARG A 188 -7.46 6.22 -7.52
CA ARG A 188 -6.66 5.09 -8.01
C ARG A 188 -7.22 3.74 -7.60
N TYR A 189 -7.92 3.67 -6.49
CA TYR A 189 -8.51 2.44 -5.95
C TYR A 189 -9.82 2.74 -5.21
N LYS A 190 -10.61 1.71 -5.02
CA LYS A 190 -11.80 1.72 -4.16
C LYS A 190 -11.57 0.75 -3.02
N ALA A 191 -11.78 1.21 -1.78
CA ALA A 191 -11.64 0.38 -0.58
C ALA A 191 -12.94 0.38 0.22
N SER A 192 -13.29 -0.77 0.85
CA SER A 192 -14.46 -0.86 1.72
C SER A 192 -14.29 -0.03 2.99
N ARG A 193 -15.40 0.37 3.57
CA ARG A 193 -15.42 1.13 4.84
C ARG A 193 -14.91 0.29 6.02
N THR A 194 -14.96 -1.02 5.90
CA THR A 194 -14.41 -2.00 6.84
C THR A 194 -12.89 -2.02 6.87
N CYS A 195 -12.22 -1.47 5.84
CA CYS A 195 -10.77 -1.34 5.83
C CYS A 195 -10.31 -0.26 6.83
N THR A 196 -9.43 -0.65 7.74
CA THR A 196 -8.73 0.26 8.66
C THR A 196 -7.72 1.10 7.87
N LYS A 197 -7.71 2.39 8.11
CA LYS A 197 -6.69 3.30 7.56
C LYS A 197 -5.62 3.48 8.63
N PRO A 198 -4.41 2.94 8.44
CA PRO A 198 -3.37 3.09 9.45
C PRO A 198 -2.91 4.55 9.52
N GLU A 199 -2.81 5.04 10.75
CA GLU A 199 -2.32 6.39 11.02
C GLU A 199 -0.99 6.32 11.77
N PRO A 200 -0.06 7.24 11.47
CA PRO A 200 1.20 7.26 12.17
C PRO A 200 1.03 7.70 13.63
N GLU A 201 1.84 7.10 14.51
CA GLU A 201 1.95 7.57 15.88
C GLU A 201 2.33 9.06 15.95
N PRO A 202 2.02 9.75 17.05
CA PRO A 202 2.49 11.10 17.27
C PRO A 202 4.03 11.18 17.14
N ALA A 203 4.50 12.26 16.53
CA ALA A 203 5.94 12.49 16.42
C ALA A 203 6.56 12.72 17.81
N THR A 204 7.71 12.12 18.05
CA THR A 204 8.50 12.32 19.28
C THR A 204 9.90 12.80 18.93
N GLU A 205 10.56 13.49 19.85
CA GLU A 205 11.94 13.92 19.65
C GLU A 205 12.89 12.72 19.54
N ALA A 206 13.81 12.78 18.61
CA ALA A 206 14.86 11.78 18.44
C ALA A 206 16.07 12.17 19.28
N VAL A 207 16.17 11.58 20.49
CA VAL A 207 17.23 11.88 21.48
C VAL A 207 18.61 11.42 21.02
N ARG A 208 18.67 10.47 20.07
CA ARG A 208 19.92 9.88 19.55
C ARG A 208 20.06 10.17 18.07
N GLU A 209 21.30 10.18 17.60
CA GLU A 209 21.58 10.13 16.18
C GLU A 209 21.36 8.70 15.66
N TYR A 210 20.75 8.63 14.50
CA TYR A 210 20.49 7.37 13.80
C TYR A 210 21.11 7.44 12.40
N SER A 211 21.50 6.29 11.88
CA SER A 211 21.95 6.10 10.50
C SER A 211 21.48 4.73 10.01
N PRO A 212 21.62 4.41 8.71
CA PRO A 212 21.35 3.05 8.23
C PRO A 212 22.17 1.97 8.95
N GLU A 213 23.40 2.29 9.36
CA GLU A 213 24.31 1.40 10.10
C GLU A 213 23.96 1.34 11.60
N HIS A 214 23.38 2.40 12.14
CA HIS A 214 22.96 2.52 13.53
C HIS A 214 21.45 2.87 13.58
N PRO A 215 20.58 1.92 13.20
CA PRO A 215 19.14 2.15 13.12
C PRO A 215 18.51 2.30 14.51
N PRO A 216 17.32 2.91 14.60
CA PRO A 216 16.51 2.86 15.80
C PRO A 216 16.20 1.41 16.22
N VAL A 217 16.09 1.20 17.54
CA VAL A 217 15.72 -0.12 18.06
C VAL A 217 14.39 -0.57 17.46
N ALA A 218 14.39 -1.79 16.92
CA ALA A 218 13.20 -2.41 16.37
C ALA A 218 12.09 -2.54 17.45
N PRO A 219 10.81 -2.38 17.10
CA PRO A 219 9.72 -2.73 18.01
C PRO A 219 9.82 -4.21 18.42
N ARG A 220 9.27 -4.54 19.58
CA ARG A 220 9.29 -5.93 20.08
C ARG A 220 8.63 -6.87 19.06
N GLY A 221 9.32 -7.95 18.72
CA GLY A 221 8.86 -8.93 17.74
C GLY A 221 9.11 -8.53 16.28
N TYR A 222 9.76 -7.39 16.02
CA TYR A 222 10.05 -6.93 14.66
C TYR A 222 11.54 -7.03 14.32
N VAL A 223 11.82 -7.20 13.05
CA VAL A 223 13.19 -7.26 12.46
C VAL A 223 13.33 -6.16 11.44
N LEU A 224 14.46 -5.46 11.48
CA LEU A 224 14.81 -4.49 10.44
C LEU A 224 15.06 -5.22 9.12
N VAL A 225 14.39 -4.79 8.05
CA VAL A 225 14.56 -5.33 6.69
C VAL A 225 15.04 -4.29 5.69
N GLU A 226 14.88 -3.02 6.01
CA GLU A 226 15.33 -1.93 5.15
C GLU A 226 15.69 -0.69 5.96
N ALA A 227 16.81 -0.05 5.60
CA ALA A 227 17.24 1.23 6.14
C ALA A 227 17.75 2.11 4.99
N ARG A 228 17.26 3.36 4.92
CA ARG A 228 17.68 4.36 3.92
C ARG A 228 17.86 5.72 4.57
N ALA A 229 18.83 6.49 4.07
CA ALA A 229 18.98 7.89 4.42
C ALA A 229 19.10 8.75 3.15
N THR A 230 18.61 9.98 3.23
CA THR A 230 18.79 10.98 2.16
C THR A 230 19.83 12.01 2.59
N GLN A 231 20.44 12.68 1.64
CA GLN A 231 21.38 13.79 1.88
C GLN A 231 20.77 14.95 2.68
N TYR A 232 19.44 15.04 2.78
CA TYR A 232 18.71 16.07 3.53
C TYR A 232 18.38 15.66 4.98
N GLY A 233 18.97 14.55 5.47
CA GLY A 233 18.78 14.07 6.85
C GLY A 233 17.45 13.35 7.09
N TYR A 234 16.67 13.07 6.05
CA TYR A 234 15.53 12.20 6.17
C TYR A 234 16.00 10.74 6.18
N GLN A 235 15.51 9.96 7.14
CA GLN A 235 15.84 8.55 7.29
C GLN A 235 14.57 7.74 7.33
N TYR A 236 14.61 6.57 6.72
CA TYR A 236 13.50 5.63 6.62
C TYR A 236 13.98 4.25 7.04
N TYR A 237 13.22 3.62 7.92
CA TYR A 237 13.46 2.27 8.42
C TYR A 237 12.18 1.46 8.29
N LYS A 238 12.30 0.24 7.76
CA LYS A 238 11.20 -0.72 7.66
C LYS A 238 11.53 -1.94 8.49
N TYR A 239 10.56 -2.32 9.31
CA TYR A 239 10.63 -3.51 10.14
C TYR A 239 9.45 -4.41 9.80
N VAL A 240 9.67 -5.73 9.85
CA VAL A 240 8.63 -6.74 9.67
C VAL A 240 8.51 -7.61 10.92
N PHE A 241 7.28 -8.02 11.22
CA PHE A 241 7.00 -8.87 12.35
C PHE A 241 7.53 -10.28 12.12
N ASP A 242 8.35 -10.78 13.07
CA ASP A 242 8.88 -12.14 13.12
C ASP A 242 8.37 -12.83 14.38
N PRO A 243 7.42 -13.79 14.26
CA PRO A 243 6.87 -14.50 15.42
C PRO A 243 7.93 -15.23 16.27
N LYS A 244 9.08 -15.61 15.67
CA LYS A 244 10.16 -16.29 16.39
C LYS A 244 10.81 -15.42 17.45
N ARG A 245 10.79 -14.11 17.26
CA ARG A 245 11.35 -13.12 18.21
C ARG A 245 10.44 -12.75 19.38
N MET A 246 9.21 -13.29 19.39
CA MET A 246 8.30 -13.12 20.54
C MET A 246 8.51 -14.16 21.65
N LYS A 247 9.29 -15.23 21.36
CA LYS A 247 9.49 -16.37 22.28
C LYS A 247 10.70 -16.22 23.22
N ASN A 248 11.38 -15.06 23.16
CA ASN A 248 12.53 -14.76 24.04
C ASN A 248 12.21 -13.61 24.99
#